data_e2f0b56e49e1d2b6e20999699ddb37d6
#
_entry.id   e2f0b56e49e1d2b6e20999699ddb37d6
#
_cell.length_a   1.000
_cell.length_b   1.000
_cell.length_c   1.000
_cell.angle_alpha   90.00
_cell.angle_beta   90.00
_cell.angle_gamma   90.00
#
_symmetry.space_group_name_H-M   'P 1'
#
loop_
_entity.id
_entity.type
_entity.pdbx_description
1 polymer ?
#
loop_
_entity_poly.entity_id
_entity_poly.type
_entity_poly.pdbx_seq_one_letter_code
_entity_poly.pdbx_strand_id
1 'polypeptide(L)'
;MKIQIDCYGFEATSEHFQKRRLEAFLVKDDGGIVYACFGTGEMRPIHRIDKDPDGCVRVMWAYGRWEEAEDLTYVPINETIEIEREG
;
A
#
# COMPACT_ATOMS: atom_id res chain seq x y z
N MET A 1 4.42 -19.92 5.12
CA MET A 1 3.15 -19.57 5.82
C MET A 1 2.51 -18.37 5.15
N LYS A 2 1.24 -18.48 4.84
CA LYS A 2 0.50 -17.38 4.22
C LYS A 2 -0.10 -16.48 5.30
N ILE A 3 0.08 -15.19 5.15
CA ILE A 3 -0.50 -14.21 6.07
C ILE A 3 -1.20 -13.11 5.29
N GLN A 4 -2.17 -12.47 5.94
CA GLN A 4 -2.85 -11.30 5.41
C GLN A 4 -2.20 -10.06 6.01
N ILE A 5 -1.82 -9.11 5.16
CA ILE A 5 -1.25 -7.84 5.61
C ILE A 5 -2.17 -6.69 5.26
N ASP A 6 -2.13 -5.64 6.07
CA ASP A 6 -2.86 -4.41 5.82
C ASP A 6 -2.07 -3.46 4.90
N CYS A 7 -2.65 -2.32 4.60
CA CYS A 7 -2.05 -1.35 3.69
C CYS A 7 -0.75 -0.71 4.20
N TYR A 8 -0.36 -0.97 5.43
CA TYR A 8 0.93 -0.57 5.98
C TYR A 8 1.91 -1.73 6.11
N GLY A 9 1.52 -2.93 5.65
CA GLY A 9 2.37 -4.10 5.70
C GLY A 9 2.37 -4.86 7.01
N PHE A 10 1.48 -4.53 7.93
CA PHE A 10 1.37 -5.24 9.20
C PHE A 10 0.38 -6.39 9.08
N GLU A 11 0.63 -7.46 9.82
CA GLU A 11 -0.28 -8.57 9.88
C GLU A 11 -1.67 -8.11 10.32
N ALA A 12 -2.66 -8.34 9.47
CA ALA A 12 -4.02 -7.92 9.71
C ALA A 12 -4.73 -8.94 10.61
N THR A 13 -4.68 -8.70 11.91
CA THR A 13 -5.49 -9.44 12.87
C THR A 13 -6.51 -8.47 13.49
N SER A 14 -7.61 -9.01 13.98
CA SER A 14 -8.69 -8.19 14.54
C SER A 14 -8.23 -7.28 15.69
N GLU A 15 -7.10 -7.61 16.31
CA GLU A 15 -6.56 -6.84 17.44
C GLU A 15 -5.63 -5.71 16.98
N HIS A 16 -5.24 -5.70 15.73
CA HIS A 16 -4.20 -4.81 15.22
C HIS A 16 -4.72 -3.67 14.37
N PHE A 17 -6.02 -3.44 14.29
CA PHE A 17 -6.58 -2.24 13.71
C PHE A 17 -6.34 -1.01 14.59
N GLN A 18 -5.18 -0.96 15.20
CA GLN A 18 -4.77 0.24 15.90
C GLN A 18 -4.27 1.24 14.87
N LYS A 19 -4.70 2.47 15.03
CA LYS A 19 -4.31 3.60 14.21
C LYS A 19 -2.80 3.79 14.29
N ARG A 20 -2.07 3.12 13.42
CA ARG A 20 -0.64 3.34 13.28
C ARG A 20 -0.46 4.40 12.21
N ARG A 21 0.10 5.51 12.60
CA ARG A 21 0.56 6.51 11.65
C ARG A 21 1.98 6.16 11.26
N LEU A 22 2.15 5.72 10.02
CA LEU A 22 3.46 5.59 9.43
C LEU A 22 3.59 6.70 8.40
N GLU A 23 4.74 7.35 8.42
CA GLU A 23 5.07 8.31 7.38
C GLU A 23 5.49 7.56 6.13
N ALA A 24 5.10 8.07 4.98
CA ALA A 24 5.56 7.52 3.72
C ALA A 24 7.07 7.68 3.61
N PHE A 25 7.75 6.59 3.23
CA PHE A 25 9.19 6.59 3.07
C PHE A 25 9.61 7.26 1.76
N LEU A 26 8.91 6.95 0.69
CA LEU A 26 9.13 7.56 -0.63
C LEU A 26 7.79 7.97 -1.21
N VAL A 27 7.78 9.06 -1.95
CA VAL A 27 6.59 9.57 -2.63
C VAL A 27 6.97 9.95 -4.06
N LYS A 28 6.09 9.58 -5.01
CA LYS A 28 6.25 9.89 -6.43
C LYS A 28 4.94 10.47 -6.94
N ASP A 29 4.98 11.68 -7.50
CA ASP A 29 3.83 12.32 -8.12
C ASP A 29 3.96 12.16 -9.64
N ASP A 30 2.96 11.56 -10.27
CA ASP A 30 2.93 11.33 -11.71
C ASP A 30 1.60 11.87 -12.26
N GLY A 31 1.52 13.19 -12.33
CA GLY A 31 0.44 13.90 -13.03
C GLY A 31 -0.99 13.47 -12.68
N GLY A 32 -1.41 13.61 -11.45
CA GLY A 32 -2.75 13.23 -11.02
C GLY A 32 -2.81 11.89 -10.28
N ILE A 33 -1.73 11.11 -10.33
CA ILE A 33 -1.57 9.89 -9.55
C ILE A 33 -0.38 10.06 -8.62
N VAL A 34 -0.58 9.83 -7.35
CA VAL A 34 0.49 9.87 -6.35
C VAL A 34 0.72 8.47 -5.83
N TYR A 35 1.97 8.04 -5.82
CA TYR A 35 2.39 6.79 -5.21
C TYR A 35 3.19 7.10 -3.96
N ALA A 36 2.95 6.35 -2.89
CA ALA A 36 3.70 6.47 -1.65
C ALA A 36 4.00 5.08 -1.12
N CYS A 37 5.25 4.81 -0.76
CA CYS A 37 5.59 3.52 -0.17
C CYS A 37 5.95 3.67 1.31
N PHE A 38 5.77 2.59 2.04
CA PHE A 38 6.00 2.50 3.47
C PHE A 38 7.00 1.37 3.75
N GLY A 39 7.77 1.51 4.82
CA GLY A 39 8.76 0.53 5.17
C GLY A 39 10.07 0.67 4.38
N THR A 40 11.00 -0.24 4.60
CA THR A 40 12.37 -0.17 4.05
C THR A 40 12.84 -1.44 3.34
N GLY A 41 12.00 -2.47 3.25
CA GLY A 41 12.35 -3.71 2.57
C GLY A 41 12.33 -3.60 1.05
N GLU A 42 12.73 -4.66 0.35
CA GLU A 42 12.59 -4.74 -1.10
C GLU A 42 11.12 -4.68 -1.51
N MET A 43 10.30 -5.48 -0.85
CA MET A 43 8.85 -5.46 -1.02
C MET A 43 8.26 -4.53 0.02
N ARG A 44 7.43 -3.62 -0.43
CA ARG A 44 6.83 -2.58 0.43
C ARG A 44 5.35 -2.43 0.13
N PRO A 45 4.54 -2.07 1.14
CA PRO A 45 3.20 -1.60 0.83
C PRO A 45 3.29 -0.24 0.12
N ILE A 46 2.58 -0.13 -0.99
CA ILE A 46 2.59 1.07 -1.83
C ILE A 46 1.15 1.55 -1.93
N HIS A 47 0.91 2.80 -1.57
CA HIS A 47 -0.38 3.45 -1.71
C HIS A 47 -0.42 4.18 -3.05
N ARG A 48 -1.53 4.06 -3.73
CA ARG A 48 -1.81 4.79 -4.96
C ARG A 48 -3.01 5.68 -4.73
N ILE A 49 -2.83 6.96 -4.96
CA ILE A 49 -3.87 7.97 -4.78
C ILE A 49 -4.18 8.55 -6.14
N ASP A 50 -5.37 8.21 -6.67
CA ASP A 50 -5.85 8.72 -7.95
C ASP A 50 -6.72 9.95 -7.70
N LYS A 51 -6.35 11.06 -8.30
CA LYS A 51 -7.11 12.30 -8.24
C LYS A 51 -7.85 12.50 -9.56
N ASP A 52 -9.16 12.36 -9.52
CA ASP A 52 -9.99 12.58 -10.69
C ASP A 52 -10.23 14.09 -10.92
N PRO A 53 -10.41 14.52 -12.19
CA PRO A 53 -10.67 15.93 -12.50
C PRO A 53 -11.94 16.49 -11.85
N ASP A 54 -12.89 15.62 -11.50
CA ASP A 54 -14.14 15.99 -10.84
C ASP A 54 -14.01 16.17 -9.32
N GLY A 55 -12.79 16.02 -8.79
CA GLY A 55 -12.52 16.18 -7.37
C GLY A 55 -12.61 14.92 -6.54
N CYS A 56 -12.94 13.77 -7.14
CA CYS A 56 -12.95 12.49 -6.44
C CYS A 56 -11.52 11.97 -6.26
N VAL A 57 -11.26 11.37 -5.10
CA VAL A 57 -9.97 10.79 -4.79
C VAL A 57 -10.19 9.32 -4.45
N ARG A 58 -9.42 8.45 -5.10
CA ARG A 58 -9.41 7.02 -4.81
C ARG A 58 -8.08 6.65 -4.18
N VAL A 59 -8.14 5.92 -3.08
CA VAL A 59 -6.94 5.42 -2.41
C VAL A 59 -6.93 3.90 -2.50
N MET A 60 -5.87 3.38 -3.09
CA MET A 60 -5.67 1.94 -3.27
C MET A 60 -4.27 1.59 -2.81
N TRP A 61 -3.97 0.29 -2.70
CA TRP A 61 -2.65 -0.13 -2.31
C TRP A 61 -2.28 -1.47 -2.94
N ALA A 62 -0.99 -1.74 -2.97
CA ALA A 62 -0.43 -3.00 -3.43
C ALA A 62 0.82 -3.31 -2.63
N TYR A 63 1.27 -4.55 -2.69
CA TYR A 63 2.52 -4.96 -2.07
C TYR A 63 3.49 -5.37 -3.16
N GLY A 64 4.58 -4.66 -3.27
CA GLY A 64 5.55 -4.92 -4.33
C GLY A 64 6.78 -4.03 -4.22
N ARG A 65 7.55 -4.01 -5.29
CA ARG A 65 8.77 -3.20 -5.36
C ARG A 65 8.44 -1.78 -5.79
N TRP A 66 9.09 -0.83 -5.18
CA TRP A 66 8.88 0.59 -5.49
C TRP A 66 9.13 0.90 -6.98
N GLU A 67 10.14 0.29 -7.59
CA GLU A 67 10.47 0.49 -8.99
C GLU A 67 9.36 0.03 -9.94
N GLU A 68 8.50 -0.87 -9.48
CA GLU A 68 7.40 -1.44 -10.26
C GLU A 68 6.04 -0.84 -9.89
N ALA A 69 6.01 0.25 -9.16
CA ALA A 69 4.78 0.83 -8.61
C ALA A 69 3.71 1.08 -9.69
N GLU A 70 4.11 1.47 -10.90
CA GLU A 70 3.18 1.76 -11.98
C GLU A 70 2.56 0.51 -12.60
N ASP A 71 3.19 -0.65 -12.42
CA ASP A 71 2.78 -1.91 -13.05
C ASP A 71 2.06 -2.86 -12.08
N LEU A 72 1.94 -2.49 -10.81
CA LEU A 72 1.30 -3.35 -9.82
C LEU A 72 -0.22 -3.34 -9.96
N THR A 73 -0.84 -4.43 -9.52
CA THR A 73 -2.30 -4.50 -9.41
C THR A 73 -2.71 -4.02 -8.02
N TYR A 74 -3.50 -2.96 -7.97
CA TYR A 74 -3.91 -2.31 -6.73
C TYR A 74 -5.29 -2.76 -6.28
N VAL A 75 -5.47 -2.85 -4.98
CA VAL A 75 -6.75 -3.18 -4.33
C VAL A 75 -7.20 -2.01 -3.45
N PRO A 76 -8.49 -1.94 -3.08
CA PRO A 76 -8.95 -0.88 -2.19
C PRO A 76 -8.15 -0.82 -0.88
N ILE A 77 -7.98 0.38 -0.34
CA ILE A 77 -7.10 0.63 0.81
C ILE A 77 -7.51 -0.16 2.06
N ASN A 78 -8.78 -0.53 2.18
CA ASN A 78 -9.30 -1.29 3.32
C ASN A 78 -9.23 -2.80 3.15
N GLU A 79 -8.81 -3.30 2.00
CA GLU A 79 -8.63 -4.72 1.77
C GLU A 79 -7.23 -5.17 2.20
N THR A 80 -7.13 -6.42 2.63
CA THR A 80 -5.85 -7.07 2.93
C THR A 80 -5.30 -7.78 1.72
N ILE A 81 -3.99 -7.98 1.69
CA ILE A 81 -3.31 -8.77 0.66
C ILE A 81 -2.65 -9.96 1.33
N GLU A 82 -2.80 -11.15 0.73
CA GLU A 82 -2.12 -12.35 1.19
C GLU A 82 -0.70 -12.40 0.65
N ILE A 83 0.24 -12.62 1.55
CA ILE A 83 1.65 -12.78 1.17
C ILE A 83 2.20 -14.07 1.77
N GLU A 84 3.27 -14.58 1.18
CA GLU A 84 4.02 -15.69 1.72
C GLU A 84 5.09 -15.16 2.67
N ARG A 85 5.11 -15.66 3.88
CA ARG A 85 6.11 -15.30 4.88
C ARG A 85 6.89 -16.54 5.28
N GLU A 86 8.20 -16.44 5.22
CA GLU A 86 9.07 -17.47 5.77
C GLU A 86 8.97 -17.41 7.30
N GLY A 87 8.63 -18.54 7.88
CA GLY A 87 8.42 -18.53 9.30
C GLY A 87 8.97 -19.66 10.06
#